data_d6e9aa75becc85741bf002bebac26490
#
_entry.id   d6e9aa75becc85741bf002bebac26490
#
_cell.length_a   1.000
_cell.length_b   1.000
_cell.length_c   1.000
_cell.angle_alpha   90.00
_cell.angle_beta   90.00
_cell.angle_gamma   90.00
#
_symmetry.space_group_name_H-M   'P 1'
#
loop_
_entity.id
_entity.type
_entity.pdbx_description
1 polymer ?
#
loop_
_entity_poly.entity_id
_entity_poly.type
_entity_poly.pdbx_seq_one_letter_code
_entity_poly.pdbx_strand_id
1 'polypeptide(L)'
;MQTGYQAVIDRYYPHDNELRHILITHSRSVADLALALAKRLPELCLDLQFVEEAAMLHDIGIVRCDAPSIHCFGTEPYIAHGRQGAEMLRAEGMPRHARVCERHTGAGITREAIETQHLPLPLQDFLPETLEEQLICYADKFFSKTKLDRQKTVEQAEKSLAKFGEDGLVRFRAWVKRFGEPPMVLAAK
;
A
#
# COMPACT_ATOMS: atom_id res chain seq x y z
N MET A 1 -20.44 -11.93 -11.45
CA MET A 1 -19.72 -12.47 -10.27
C MET A 1 -18.58 -11.52 -9.96
N GLN A 2 -18.49 -11.01 -8.74
CA GLN A 2 -17.37 -10.15 -8.35
C GLN A 2 -16.10 -11.01 -8.37
N THR A 3 -15.09 -10.57 -9.09
CA THR A 3 -13.81 -11.29 -9.17
C THR A 3 -13.10 -11.13 -7.81
N GLY A 4 -12.82 -12.23 -7.12
CA GLY A 4 -12.09 -12.19 -5.86
C GLY A 4 -10.65 -11.69 -6.08
N TYR A 5 -10.02 -11.07 -5.07
CA TYR A 5 -8.66 -10.52 -5.18
C TYR A 5 -7.62 -11.56 -5.67
N GLN A 6 -7.80 -12.83 -5.29
CA GLN A 6 -6.90 -13.90 -5.70
C GLN A 6 -6.92 -14.11 -7.23
N ALA A 7 -8.09 -14.09 -7.85
CA ALA A 7 -8.21 -14.24 -9.31
C ALA A 7 -7.55 -13.07 -10.07
N VAL A 8 -7.57 -11.86 -9.49
CA VAL A 8 -6.87 -10.70 -10.04
C VAL A 8 -5.34 -10.89 -9.94
N ILE A 9 -4.84 -11.33 -8.77
CA ILE A 9 -3.42 -11.64 -8.60
C ILE A 9 -2.99 -12.72 -9.60
N ASP A 10 -3.73 -13.83 -9.74
CA ASP A 10 -3.41 -14.92 -10.64
C ASP A 10 -3.36 -14.47 -12.11
N ARG A 11 -4.21 -13.52 -12.50
CA ARG A 11 -4.24 -12.96 -13.85
C ARG A 11 -2.99 -12.14 -14.18
N TYR A 12 -2.56 -11.26 -13.28
CA TYR A 12 -1.44 -10.35 -13.53
C TYR A 12 -0.08 -10.92 -13.11
N TYR A 13 -0.08 -11.94 -12.25
CA TYR A 13 1.10 -12.65 -11.77
C TYR A 13 0.93 -14.17 -11.98
N PRO A 14 0.84 -14.62 -13.25
CA PRO A 14 0.52 -16.03 -13.57
C PRO A 14 1.65 -17.01 -13.25
N HIS A 15 2.87 -16.50 -13.05
CA HIS A 15 4.05 -17.32 -12.81
C HIS A 15 4.39 -17.37 -11.33
N ASP A 16 4.68 -18.56 -10.82
CA ASP A 16 5.22 -18.76 -9.48
C ASP A 16 6.73 -18.41 -9.48
N ASN A 17 7.00 -17.13 -9.24
CA ASN A 17 8.32 -16.53 -9.27
C ASN A 17 8.53 -15.55 -8.10
N GLU A 18 9.76 -15.04 -7.97
CA GLU A 18 10.15 -14.15 -6.87
C GLU A 18 9.28 -12.89 -6.80
N LEU A 19 8.94 -12.29 -7.93
CA LEU A 19 8.06 -11.11 -7.96
C LEU A 19 6.68 -11.40 -7.35
N ARG A 20 6.06 -12.53 -7.73
CA ARG A 20 4.79 -12.98 -7.15
C ARG A 20 4.92 -13.25 -5.65
N HIS A 21 6.00 -13.91 -5.24
CA HIS A 21 6.29 -14.18 -3.83
C HIS A 21 6.40 -12.87 -3.03
N ILE A 22 7.15 -11.90 -3.53
CA ILE A 22 7.30 -10.57 -2.90
C ILE A 22 5.94 -9.88 -2.77
N LEU A 23 5.15 -9.81 -3.84
CA LEU A 23 3.83 -9.19 -3.79
C LEU A 23 2.94 -9.82 -2.73
N ILE A 24 2.77 -11.15 -2.78
CA ILE A 24 1.85 -11.85 -1.87
C ILE A 24 2.32 -11.74 -0.43
N THR A 25 3.60 -11.93 -0.14
CA THR A 25 4.14 -11.89 1.22
C THR A 25 4.04 -10.49 1.82
N HIS A 26 4.41 -9.46 1.06
CA HIS A 26 4.29 -8.07 1.51
C HIS A 26 2.83 -7.70 1.74
N SER A 27 1.96 -7.92 0.76
CA SER A 27 0.54 -7.56 0.84
C SER A 27 -0.19 -8.31 1.95
N ARG A 28 0.14 -9.58 2.22
CA ARG A 28 -0.41 -10.34 3.35
C ARG A 28 0.00 -9.72 4.68
N SER A 29 1.27 -9.35 4.85
CA SER A 29 1.74 -8.67 6.07
C SER A 29 1.00 -7.35 6.31
N VAL A 30 0.75 -6.58 5.25
CA VAL A 30 -0.03 -5.33 5.32
C VAL A 30 -1.50 -5.63 5.70
N ALA A 31 -2.12 -6.63 5.08
CA ALA A 31 -3.49 -7.03 5.37
C ALA A 31 -3.66 -7.52 6.81
N ASP A 32 -2.75 -8.37 7.29
CA ASP A 32 -2.79 -8.90 8.65
C ASP A 32 -2.67 -7.80 9.69
N LEU A 33 -1.79 -6.82 9.48
CA LEU A 33 -1.66 -5.66 10.36
C LEU A 33 -2.89 -4.76 10.30
N ALA A 34 -3.40 -4.44 9.12
CA ALA A 34 -4.59 -3.61 8.94
C ALA A 34 -5.81 -4.24 9.64
N LEU A 35 -6.02 -5.55 9.47
CA LEU A 35 -7.10 -6.29 10.12
C LEU A 35 -6.92 -6.36 11.65
N ALA A 36 -5.69 -6.55 12.14
CA ALA A 36 -5.40 -6.57 13.57
C ALA A 36 -5.71 -5.21 14.23
N LEU A 37 -5.39 -4.11 13.55
CA LEU A 37 -5.72 -2.74 13.99
C LEU A 37 -7.24 -2.49 13.93
N ALA A 38 -7.88 -2.83 12.80
CA ALA A 38 -9.32 -2.65 12.61
C ALA A 38 -10.15 -3.36 13.70
N LYS A 39 -9.77 -4.59 14.08
CA LYS A 39 -10.44 -5.36 15.15
C LYS A 39 -10.34 -4.72 16.54
N ARG A 40 -9.36 -3.84 16.77
CA ARG A 40 -9.21 -3.11 18.03
C ARG A 40 -10.07 -1.84 18.10
N LEU A 41 -10.64 -1.41 16.97
CA LEU A 41 -11.34 -0.16 16.78
C LEU A 41 -12.74 -0.40 16.16
N PRO A 42 -13.59 -1.23 16.82
CA PRO A 42 -14.91 -1.59 16.29
C PRO A 42 -15.83 -0.38 16.09
N GLU A 43 -15.59 0.70 16.84
CA GLU A 43 -16.31 1.97 16.73
C GLU A 43 -16.12 2.67 15.38
N LEU A 44 -15.04 2.35 14.65
CA LEU A 44 -14.79 2.91 13.30
C LEU A 44 -15.63 2.24 12.21
N CYS A 45 -16.32 1.14 12.52
CA CYS A 45 -17.21 0.42 11.61
C CYS A 45 -16.57 0.11 10.23
N LEU A 46 -15.29 -0.28 10.23
CA LEU A 46 -14.53 -0.57 9.01
C LEU A 46 -15.04 -1.82 8.29
N ASP A 47 -15.09 -1.77 6.97
CA ASP A 47 -15.39 -2.93 6.10
C ASP A 47 -14.18 -3.87 6.06
N LEU A 48 -14.16 -4.88 6.97
CA LEU A 48 -13.01 -5.78 7.14
C LEU A 48 -12.72 -6.61 5.88
N GLN A 49 -13.75 -7.01 5.14
CA GLN A 49 -13.56 -7.72 3.88
C GLN A 49 -12.87 -6.81 2.85
N PHE A 50 -13.35 -5.59 2.70
CA PHE A 50 -12.72 -4.61 1.81
C PHE A 50 -11.28 -4.28 2.25
N VAL A 51 -11.02 -4.14 3.56
CA VAL A 51 -9.67 -3.90 4.08
C VAL A 51 -8.72 -5.03 3.68
N GLU A 52 -9.14 -6.29 3.82
CA GLU A 52 -8.32 -7.43 3.39
C GLU A 52 -8.07 -7.41 1.89
N GLU A 53 -9.13 -7.36 1.09
CA GLU A 53 -9.05 -7.40 -0.38
C GLU A 53 -8.19 -6.25 -0.92
N ALA A 54 -8.42 -5.04 -0.44
CA ALA A 54 -7.70 -3.85 -0.89
C ALA A 54 -6.23 -3.85 -0.45
N ALA A 55 -5.94 -4.33 0.76
CA ALA A 55 -4.56 -4.51 1.21
C ALA A 55 -3.82 -5.56 0.37
N MET A 56 -4.48 -6.67 -0.02
CA MET A 56 -3.89 -7.68 -0.90
C MET A 56 -3.61 -7.16 -2.31
N LEU A 57 -4.31 -6.13 -2.77
CA LEU A 57 -4.22 -5.57 -4.12
C LEU A 57 -3.50 -4.22 -4.21
N HIS A 58 -3.14 -3.58 -3.07
CA HIS A 58 -2.64 -2.20 -3.07
C HIS A 58 -1.39 -1.99 -3.94
N ASP A 59 -0.58 -3.00 -4.10
CA ASP A 59 0.67 -3.01 -4.84
C ASP A 59 0.60 -3.76 -6.19
N ILE A 60 -0.58 -4.14 -6.65
CA ILE A 60 -0.75 -4.97 -7.88
C ILE A 60 -0.03 -4.39 -9.10
N GLY A 61 0.20 -3.08 -9.14
CA GLY A 61 0.83 -2.36 -10.25
C GLY A 61 2.34 -2.47 -10.32
N ILE A 62 3.04 -3.05 -9.32
CA ILE A 62 4.51 -3.15 -9.34
C ILE A 62 5.02 -3.94 -10.55
N VAL A 63 4.24 -4.89 -11.08
CA VAL A 63 4.60 -5.69 -12.26
C VAL A 63 4.91 -4.83 -13.51
N ARG A 64 4.35 -3.63 -13.58
CA ARG A 64 4.59 -2.69 -14.70
C ARG A 64 5.82 -1.81 -14.53
N CYS A 65 6.44 -1.83 -13.36
CA CYS A 65 7.51 -0.90 -12.99
C CYS A 65 8.91 -1.48 -13.23
N ASP A 66 9.87 -0.57 -13.42
CA ASP A 66 11.29 -0.88 -13.41
C ASP A 66 11.85 -0.73 -11.98
N ALA A 67 12.01 -1.86 -11.27
CA ALA A 67 12.56 -1.95 -9.93
C ALA A 67 13.24 -3.31 -9.72
N PRO A 68 14.45 -3.52 -10.29
CA PRO A 68 15.15 -4.81 -10.24
C PRO A 68 15.39 -5.37 -8.85
N SER A 69 15.54 -4.49 -7.84
CA SER A 69 15.72 -4.89 -6.44
C SER A 69 14.56 -5.69 -5.83
N ILE A 70 13.40 -5.67 -6.48
CA ILE A 70 12.20 -6.43 -6.12
C ILE A 70 11.70 -7.28 -7.30
N HIS A 71 12.60 -7.63 -8.23
CA HIS A 71 12.33 -8.45 -9.41
C HIS A 71 11.25 -7.89 -10.36
N CYS A 72 11.06 -6.55 -10.38
CA CYS A 72 10.21 -5.87 -11.34
C CYS A 72 11.04 -5.41 -12.53
N PHE A 73 10.67 -5.85 -13.74
CA PHE A 73 11.35 -5.57 -15.00
C PHE A 73 10.41 -4.95 -16.03
N GLY A 74 9.46 -4.14 -15.58
CA GLY A 74 8.59 -3.33 -16.43
C GLY A 74 9.30 -2.07 -16.93
N THR A 75 8.52 -1.10 -17.41
CA THR A 75 9.04 0.13 -18.02
C THR A 75 8.69 1.40 -17.28
N GLU A 76 7.69 1.33 -16.39
CA GLU A 76 7.21 2.49 -15.65
C GLU A 76 8.13 2.82 -14.48
N PRO A 77 8.32 4.10 -14.12
CA PRO A 77 9.06 4.46 -12.93
C PRO A 77 8.34 3.92 -11.67
N TYR A 78 9.10 3.46 -10.69
CA TYR A 78 8.52 2.81 -9.50
C TYR A 78 7.48 3.68 -8.76
N ILE A 79 7.66 5.01 -8.75
CA ILE A 79 6.70 5.95 -8.15
C ILE A 79 5.29 5.86 -8.75
N ALA A 80 5.17 5.36 -9.99
CA ALA A 80 3.89 5.22 -10.69
C ALA A 80 3.14 3.92 -10.35
N HIS A 81 3.70 3.00 -9.52
CA HIS A 81 3.09 1.69 -9.27
C HIS A 81 1.65 1.79 -8.74
N GLY A 82 1.36 2.76 -7.87
CA GLY A 82 0.00 2.97 -7.34
C GLY A 82 -0.98 3.34 -8.45
N ARG A 83 -0.60 4.25 -9.36
CA ARG A 83 -1.41 4.63 -10.52
C ARG A 83 -1.59 3.46 -11.49
N GLN A 84 -0.52 2.73 -11.78
CA GLN A 84 -0.57 1.54 -12.64
C GLN A 84 -1.52 0.47 -12.06
N GLY A 85 -1.45 0.20 -10.76
CA GLY A 85 -2.36 -0.71 -10.08
C GLY A 85 -3.81 -0.22 -10.12
N ALA A 86 -4.03 1.07 -9.96
CA ALA A 86 -5.38 1.66 -10.04
C ALA A 86 -6.01 1.50 -11.44
N GLU A 87 -5.24 1.69 -12.51
CA GLU A 87 -5.69 1.45 -13.89
C GLU A 87 -6.08 -0.03 -14.09
N MET A 88 -5.24 -0.96 -13.62
CA MET A 88 -5.51 -2.40 -13.68
C MET A 88 -6.80 -2.76 -12.94
N LEU A 89 -6.98 -2.27 -11.72
CA LEU A 89 -8.17 -2.58 -10.91
C LEU A 89 -9.46 -1.92 -11.43
N ARG A 90 -9.38 -0.75 -12.06
CA ARG A 90 -10.53 -0.17 -12.75
C ARG A 90 -10.96 -1.02 -13.95
N ALA A 91 -10.01 -1.60 -14.68
CA ALA A 91 -10.29 -2.54 -15.77
C ALA A 91 -10.96 -3.84 -15.26
N GLU A 92 -10.68 -4.24 -14.02
CA GLU A 92 -11.34 -5.37 -13.35
C GLU A 92 -12.72 -5.02 -12.73
N GLY A 93 -13.18 -3.78 -12.85
CA GLY A 93 -14.44 -3.34 -12.25
C GLY A 93 -14.34 -3.12 -10.73
N MET A 94 -13.14 -2.86 -10.18
CA MET A 94 -12.85 -2.70 -8.76
C MET A 94 -12.45 -1.25 -8.40
N PRO A 95 -13.32 -0.24 -8.59
CA PRO A 95 -12.96 1.17 -8.44
C PRO A 95 -12.60 1.56 -7.01
N ARG A 96 -13.19 0.95 -5.97
CA ARG A 96 -12.82 1.21 -4.56
C ARG A 96 -11.39 0.74 -4.27
N HIS A 97 -11.00 -0.43 -4.74
CA HIS A 97 -9.64 -0.97 -4.60
C HIS A 97 -8.62 -0.15 -5.39
N ALA A 98 -9.00 0.34 -6.58
CA ALA A 98 -8.16 1.23 -7.38
C ALA A 98 -7.77 2.51 -6.62
N ARG A 99 -8.70 3.08 -5.83
CA ARG A 99 -8.41 4.25 -4.99
C ARG A 99 -7.34 3.97 -3.93
N VAL A 100 -7.37 2.79 -3.30
CA VAL A 100 -6.33 2.38 -2.36
C VAL A 100 -4.96 2.31 -3.06
N CYS A 101 -4.89 1.67 -4.25
CA CYS A 101 -3.66 1.61 -5.04
C CYS A 101 -3.07 2.97 -5.31
N GLU A 102 -3.85 3.90 -5.87
CA GLU A 102 -3.31 5.18 -6.32
C GLU A 102 -2.92 6.13 -5.18
N ARG A 103 -3.40 5.88 -3.94
CA ARG A 103 -3.27 6.79 -2.80
C ARG A 103 -2.39 6.31 -1.66
N HIS A 104 -1.84 5.08 -1.73
CA HIS A 104 -1.07 4.50 -0.62
C HIS A 104 0.41 4.89 -0.63
N THR A 105 0.96 5.39 -1.73
CA THR A 105 2.41 5.67 -1.86
C THR A 105 2.86 6.72 -0.84
N GLY A 106 3.93 6.42 -0.11
CA GLY A 106 4.34 7.26 1.02
C GLY A 106 3.23 7.31 2.09
N ALA A 107 2.88 8.50 2.55
CA ALA A 107 1.66 8.75 3.34
C ALA A 107 0.66 9.59 2.53
N GLY A 108 0.53 9.30 1.24
CA GLY A 108 -0.13 10.11 0.23
C GLY A 108 0.81 11.16 -0.37
N ILE A 109 0.59 11.48 -1.64
CA ILE A 109 1.38 12.46 -2.41
C ILE A 109 0.49 13.64 -2.76
N THR A 110 0.89 14.85 -2.40
CA THR A 110 0.16 16.07 -2.75
C THR A 110 0.52 16.54 -4.15
N ARG A 111 -0.38 17.29 -4.79
CA ARG A 111 -0.11 18.02 -6.03
C ARG A 111 1.15 18.88 -5.91
N GLU A 112 1.29 19.60 -4.78
CA GLU A 112 2.46 20.45 -4.53
C GLU A 112 3.76 19.63 -4.50
N ALA A 113 3.76 18.45 -3.85
CA ALA A 113 4.92 17.57 -3.84
C ALA A 113 5.28 17.07 -5.26
N ILE A 114 4.27 16.77 -6.09
CA ILE A 114 4.48 16.36 -7.49
C ILE A 114 5.15 17.50 -8.27
N GLU A 115 4.67 18.71 -8.12
CA GLU A 115 5.19 19.89 -8.83
C GLU A 115 6.61 20.24 -8.36
N THR A 116 6.83 20.36 -7.06
CA THR A 116 8.12 20.79 -6.48
C THR A 116 9.24 19.76 -6.64
N GLN A 117 8.89 18.46 -6.60
CA GLN A 117 9.85 17.36 -6.77
C GLN A 117 9.92 16.84 -8.21
N HIS A 118 9.17 17.44 -9.14
CA HIS A 118 9.09 17.02 -10.55
C HIS A 118 8.79 15.52 -10.72
N LEU A 119 7.85 15.00 -9.89
CA LEU A 119 7.49 13.59 -9.96
C LEU A 119 6.74 13.29 -11.26
N PRO A 120 6.99 12.14 -11.92
CA PRO A 120 6.32 11.74 -13.16
C PRO A 120 4.89 11.22 -12.88
N LEU A 121 4.07 12.05 -12.26
CA LEU A 121 2.68 11.79 -11.90
C LEU A 121 1.78 12.94 -12.37
N PRO A 122 0.49 12.69 -12.62
CA PRO A 122 -0.47 13.76 -12.88
C PRO A 122 -0.53 14.79 -11.76
N LEU A 123 -0.70 16.08 -12.10
CA LEU A 123 -0.76 17.19 -11.14
C LEU A 123 -2.11 17.21 -10.37
N GLN A 124 -2.25 16.27 -9.46
CA GLN A 124 -3.40 16.16 -8.55
C GLN A 124 -2.98 15.54 -7.21
N ASP A 125 -3.85 15.61 -6.21
CA ASP A 125 -3.62 14.95 -4.93
C ASP A 125 -3.91 13.45 -5.01
N PHE A 126 -2.99 12.66 -4.48
CA PHE A 126 -3.13 11.23 -4.26
C PHE A 126 -3.11 10.95 -2.75
N LEU A 127 -4.10 11.47 -2.04
CA LEU A 127 -4.22 11.36 -0.59
C LEU A 127 -5.28 10.31 -0.21
N PRO A 128 -5.03 9.43 0.77
CA PRO A 128 -6.06 8.53 1.27
C PRO A 128 -7.15 9.32 2.00
N GLU A 129 -8.41 9.13 1.57
CA GLU A 129 -9.57 9.89 2.05
C GLU A 129 -10.43 9.09 3.02
N THR A 130 -10.76 7.82 2.69
CA THR A 130 -11.57 6.99 3.60
C THR A 130 -10.75 6.41 4.74
N LEU A 131 -11.42 5.95 5.79
CA LEU A 131 -10.73 5.34 6.93
C LEU A 131 -9.99 4.07 6.53
N GLU A 132 -10.57 3.27 5.62
CA GLU A 132 -9.92 2.06 5.11
C GLU A 132 -8.69 2.40 4.25
N GLU A 133 -8.78 3.42 3.37
CA GLU A 133 -7.63 3.91 2.60
C GLU A 133 -6.49 4.35 3.53
N GLN A 134 -6.82 5.11 4.59
CA GLN A 134 -5.85 5.59 5.58
C GLN A 134 -5.24 4.44 6.38
N LEU A 135 -6.06 3.48 6.83
CA LEU A 135 -5.60 2.33 7.60
C LEU A 135 -4.65 1.45 6.81
N ILE A 136 -4.98 1.15 5.54
CA ILE A 136 -4.12 0.33 4.67
C ILE A 136 -2.82 1.08 4.36
N CYS A 137 -2.90 2.38 4.03
CA CYS A 137 -1.73 3.21 3.82
C CYS A 137 -0.84 3.28 5.08
N TYR A 138 -1.43 3.37 6.28
CA TYR A 138 -0.73 3.33 7.55
C TYR A 138 -0.02 1.98 7.76
N ALA A 139 -0.74 0.87 7.59
CA ALA A 139 -0.21 -0.48 7.78
C ALA A 139 0.97 -0.79 6.84
N ASP A 140 0.91 -0.33 5.59
CA ASP A 140 1.99 -0.52 4.62
C ASP A 140 3.34 0.09 5.07
N LYS A 141 3.32 1.20 5.84
CA LYS A 141 4.56 1.87 6.27
C LYS A 141 5.45 1.00 7.17
N PHE A 142 4.90 -0.06 7.75
CA PHE A 142 5.63 -0.96 8.65
C PHE A 142 6.37 -2.09 7.95
N PHE A 143 6.18 -2.26 6.64
CA PHE A 143 6.77 -3.34 5.87
C PHE A 143 7.65 -2.84 4.71
N SER A 144 8.47 -3.74 4.17
CA SER A 144 9.35 -3.46 3.02
C SER A 144 9.39 -4.66 2.10
N LYS A 145 9.31 -4.41 0.79
CA LYS A 145 9.41 -5.44 -0.25
C LYS A 145 10.81 -6.08 -0.36
N THR A 146 11.83 -5.43 0.21
CA THR A 146 13.22 -5.95 0.22
C THR A 146 13.63 -6.63 1.54
N LYS A 147 12.76 -6.59 2.56
CA LYS A 147 12.96 -7.19 3.89
C LYS A 147 11.63 -7.72 4.38
N LEU A 148 11.17 -8.81 3.76
CA LEU A 148 9.83 -9.37 3.96
C LEU A 148 9.63 -9.96 5.37
N ASP A 149 10.70 -10.30 6.05
CA ASP A 149 10.72 -10.90 7.38
C ASP A 149 10.77 -9.88 8.53
N ARG A 150 10.63 -8.58 8.24
CA ARG A 150 10.76 -7.51 9.23
C ARG A 150 9.56 -6.58 9.24
N GLN A 151 9.05 -6.34 10.44
CA GLN A 151 8.11 -5.28 10.73
C GLN A 151 8.85 -4.12 11.41
N LYS A 152 8.66 -2.90 10.91
CA LYS A 152 9.25 -1.68 11.48
C LYS A 152 8.52 -1.27 12.76
N THR A 153 9.21 -0.56 13.64
CA THR A 153 8.58 0.23 14.72
C THR A 153 8.03 1.55 14.16
N VAL A 154 7.24 2.27 14.96
CA VAL A 154 6.73 3.61 14.61
C VAL A 154 7.90 4.55 14.28
N GLU A 155 8.94 4.58 15.11
CA GLU A 155 10.12 5.45 14.89
C GLU A 155 10.85 5.10 13.58
N GLN A 156 10.95 3.80 13.26
CA GLN A 156 11.58 3.37 12.01
C GLN A 156 10.75 3.76 10.79
N ALA A 157 9.42 3.70 10.89
CA ALA A 157 8.51 4.16 9.84
C ALA A 157 8.58 5.68 9.67
N GLU A 158 8.56 6.46 10.76
CA GLU A 158 8.75 7.92 10.73
C GLU A 158 10.08 8.31 10.08
N LYS A 159 11.18 7.67 10.48
CA LYS A 159 12.51 7.91 9.88
C LYS A 159 12.54 7.61 8.39
N SER A 160 11.77 6.62 7.94
CA SER A 160 11.66 6.30 6.52
C SER A 160 10.86 7.37 5.75
N LEU A 161 9.78 7.88 6.34
CA LEU A 161 8.90 8.89 5.74
C LEU A 161 9.52 10.29 5.73
N ALA A 162 10.28 10.66 6.76
CA ALA A 162 10.94 11.97 6.88
C ALA A 162 11.84 12.30 5.67
N LYS A 163 12.30 11.28 4.94
CA LYS A 163 13.12 11.46 3.72
C LYS A 163 12.33 12.07 2.55
N PHE A 164 10.99 12.01 2.59
CA PHE A 164 10.10 12.44 1.52
C PHE A 164 9.34 13.74 1.84
N GLY A 165 9.66 14.38 2.97
CA GLY A 165 9.06 15.65 3.38
C GLY A 165 8.21 15.56 4.64
N GLU A 166 7.90 16.72 5.21
CA GLU A 166 7.19 16.83 6.50
C GLU A 166 5.71 16.47 6.39
N ASP A 167 5.05 16.80 5.28
CA ASP A 167 3.60 16.59 5.11
C ASP A 167 3.17 15.14 5.31
N GLY A 168 3.93 14.20 4.72
CA GLY A 168 3.68 12.77 4.89
C GLY A 168 3.88 12.32 6.33
N LEU A 169 4.88 12.88 7.01
CA LEU A 169 5.17 12.57 8.41
C LEU A 169 4.06 13.08 9.35
N VAL A 170 3.54 14.29 9.11
CA VAL A 170 2.41 14.83 9.87
C VAL A 170 1.16 13.96 9.72
N ARG A 171 0.82 13.52 8.50
CA ARG A 171 -0.30 12.60 8.26
C ARG A 171 -0.09 11.26 8.95
N PHE A 172 1.10 10.68 8.83
CA PHE A 172 1.43 9.42 9.50
C PHE A 172 1.27 9.50 11.02
N ARG A 173 1.78 10.56 11.66
CA ARG A 173 1.61 10.80 13.11
C ARG A 173 0.14 10.95 13.52
N ALA A 174 -0.69 11.56 12.67
CA ALA A 174 -2.12 11.61 12.89
C ALA A 174 -2.77 10.21 12.85
N TRP A 175 -2.28 9.33 11.97
CA TRP A 175 -2.73 7.94 11.92
C TRP A 175 -2.24 7.11 13.11
N VAL A 176 -1.02 7.33 13.61
CA VAL A 176 -0.56 6.71 14.87
C VAL A 176 -1.52 7.06 16.02
N LYS A 177 -1.95 8.33 16.13
CA LYS A 177 -2.93 8.75 17.15
C LYS A 177 -4.31 8.12 16.94
N ARG A 178 -4.73 7.93 15.69
CA ARG A 178 -6.04 7.38 15.32
C ARG A 178 -6.12 5.87 15.46
N PHE A 179 -5.15 5.15 14.90
CA PHE A 179 -5.18 3.69 14.81
C PHE A 179 -4.38 2.99 15.91
N GLY A 180 -3.57 3.73 16.67
CA GLY A 180 -2.70 3.22 17.71
C GLY A 180 -1.41 2.60 17.19
N GLU A 181 -0.58 2.15 18.11
CA GLU A 181 0.66 1.43 17.80
C GLU A 181 0.37 0.06 17.18
N PRO A 182 1.12 -0.33 16.14
CA PRO A 182 0.92 -1.60 15.46
C PRO A 182 1.32 -2.78 16.38
N PRO A 183 0.49 -3.82 16.47
CA PRO A 183 0.93 -5.08 17.06
C PRO A 183 1.96 -5.74 16.14
N MET A 184 2.83 -6.59 16.70
CA MET A 184 3.64 -7.50 15.89
C MET A 184 2.74 -8.56 15.26
N VAL A 185 2.75 -8.65 13.93
CA VAL A 185 1.98 -9.64 13.17
C VAL A 185 2.89 -10.66 12.47
N LEU A 186 4.18 -10.34 12.29
CA LEU A 186 5.16 -11.31 11.83
C LEU A 186 5.60 -12.17 13.02
N ALA A 187 5.54 -13.49 12.86
CA ALA A 187 6.08 -14.40 13.86
C ALA A 187 7.58 -14.12 14.08
N ALA A 188 8.00 -14.00 15.33
CA ALA A 188 9.42 -14.00 15.65
C ALA A 188 10.02 -15.33 15.16
N LYS A 189 11.00 -15.23 14.26
CA LYS A 189 11.80 -16.41 13.84
C LYS A 189 12.78 -16.77 14.90
#